data_b9f7733d4384bb3df46d12fd0c0610e1
#
_entry.id   b9f7733d4384bb3df46d12fd0c0610e1
#
_cell.length_a   1.000
_cell.length_b   1.000
_cell.length_c   1.000
_cell.angle_alpha   90.00
_cell.angle_beta   90.00
_cell.angle_gamma   90.00
#
_symmetry.space_group_name_H-M   'P 1'
#
loop_
_entity.id
_entity.type
_entity.pdbx_description
1 polymer ?
#
loop_
_entity_poly.entity_id
_entity_poly.type
_entity_poly.pdbx_seq_one_letter_code
_entity_poly.pdbx_strand_id
1 'polypeptide(L)'
;MPLFAEQKAVLNGNRTVTYTKTPPNVDNLLELLSKALFYGRLRMNTFIFKWKDEVAGVRKDNWAAAFGGSILCKSASFKGVSAAAALYTSQNPWHMSSGDVVYLKAGKDATSRYAVLSGDGWGMSTLAQAYLQYRRESFEFRAGRQLFETLLTASNDTKMIPNAFEGYSFTASIAGGTLKGGYLTKQKLRDHTSFHHILAYGDDPADPYAKYRENDDSAMHRGLTLSKLSSNGIDDRLIVAQYKWRQDGTGLLLNYTTVPELLSYAALELGYKFAAGAVSVAPAFRYLRQFDEGAGAIGGANLKKSTEGYKNPDSLDGALYALRVDFGREAFRTRVGYSKTADKADIVAPWRGFPTGGFTRAMGQYNWYANTKSYMVRFDYDFGKGGYVPGLKCALRYVLQDFDDKKPGVQADSEVLNFDAIEKFDSIASLELRFRAAISYGKSQSFPVPKADPSYSDVRFEMNYLF
;
A
#
# COMPACT_ATOMS: atom_id res chain seq x y z
N MET A 1 1.08 -5.39 -41.09
CA MET A 1 0.07 -4.60 -40.33
C MET A 1 0.59 -4.43 -38.91
N PRO A 2 0.74 -3.23 -38.40
CA PRO A 2 1.20 -3.07 -37.01
C PRO A 2 0.07 -3.52 -36.08
N LEU A 3 0.37 -4.52 -35.27
CA LEU A 3 -0.47 -5.01 -34.16
C LEU A 3 -0.44 -4.04 -32.97
N PHE A 4 -0.44 -2.74 -33.21
CA PHE A 4 -0.54 -1.76 -32.13
C PHE A 4 -2.02 -1.49 -31.86
N ALA A 5 -2.64 -2.37 -31.04
CA ALA A 5 -3.91 -2.02 -30.43
C ALA A 5 -3.75 -0.69 -29.69
N GLU A 6 -4.68 0.23 -29.92
CA GLU A 6 -4.75 1.51 -29.21
C GLU A 6 -4.61 1.27 -27.70
N GLN A 7 -3.60 1.88 -27.06
CA GLN A 7 -3.34 1.67 -25.65
C GLN A 7 -4.53 2.15 -24.79
N LYS A 8 -5.30 1.21 -24.24
CA LYS A 8 -6.52 1.48 -23.45
C LYS A 8 -6.23 1.92 -22.02
N ALA A 9 -5.01 1.70 -21.54
CA ALA A 9 -4.63 1.93 -20.15
C ALA A 9 -3.15 2.25 -20.01
N VAL A 10 -2.80 3.01 -18.97
CA VAL A 10 -1.42 3.39 -18.62
C VAL A 10 -1.13 3.03 -17.17
N LEU A 11 0.00 2.37 -16.92
CA LEU A 11 0.49 2.07 -15.59
C LEU A 11 1.25 3.28 -15.02
N ASN A 12 0.78 3.77 -13.88
CA ASN A 12 1.41 4.88 -13.17
C ASN A 12 2.59 4.39 -12.30
N GLY A 13 3.45 5.31 -11.91
CA GLY A 13 4.61 5.00 -11.06
C GLY A 13 4.26 4.39 -9.67
N ASN A 14 3.07 4.69 -9.15
CA ASN A 14 2.52 4.09 -7.91
C ASN A 14 1.75 2.77 -8.16
N ARG A 15 1.80 2.23 -9.37
CA ARG A 15 1.13 0.99 -9.82
C ARG A 15 -0.39 1.05 -9.96
N THR A 16 -1.00 2.22 -9.81
CA THR A 16 -2.39 2.42 -10.23
C THR A 16 -2.47 2.46 -11.76
N VAL A 17 -3.63 2.09 -12.31
CA VAL A 17 -3.88 2.11 -13.74
C VAL A 17 -4.81 3.27 -14.08
N THR A 18 -4.40 4.11 -15.02
CA THR A 18 -5.25 5.12 -15.65
C THR A 18 -5.80 4.56 -16.95
N TYR A 19 -7.11 4.56 -17.11
CA TYR A 19 -7.77 4.10 -18.32
C TYR A 19 -7.92 5.27 -19.30
N THR A 20 -7.26 5.17 -20.45
CA THR A 20 -7.24 6.20 -21.50
C THR A 20 -8.46 6.11 -22.41
N LYS A 21 -8.98 4.89 -22.59
CA LYS A 21 -10.23 4.63 -23.29
C LYS A 21 -11.27 4.14 -22.29
N THR A 22 -12.45 4.72 -22.30
CA THR A 22 -13.57 4.35 -21.41
C THR A 22 -14.76 3.89 -22.24
N PRO A 23 -15.62 3.00 -21.71
CA PRO A 23 -16.85 2.61 -22.40
C PRO A 23 -17.75 3.84 -22.68
N PRO A 24 -18.52 3.82 -23.78
CA PRO A 24 -19.40 4.92 -24.14
C PRO A 24 -20.64 5.00 -23.24
N ASN A 25 -21.35 6.13 -23.31
CA ASN A 25 -22.73 6.20 -22.88
C ASN A 25 -23.64 5.57 -23.94
N VAL A 26 -24.69 4.89 -23.51
CA VAL A 26 -25.66 4.20 -24.35
C VAL A 26 -27.10 4.55 -23.95
N ASP A 27 -28.01 4.49 -24.90
CA ASP A 27 -29.44 4.79 -24.68
C ASP A 27 -30.26 3.52 -24.48
N ASN A 28 -29.70 2.34 -24.68
CA ASN A 28 -30.34 1.06 -24.59
C ASN A 28 -29.60 0.15 -23.58
N LEU A 29 -30.33 -0.51 -22.67
CA LEU A 29 -29.81 -1.44 -21.71
C LEU A 29 -29.08 -2.66 -22.34
N LEU A 30 -29.53 -3.10 -23.51
CA LEU A 30 -28.89 -4.22 -24.22
C LEU A 30 -27.47 -3.87 -24.70
N GLU A 31 -27.17 -2.60 -24.87
CA GLU A 31 -25.82 -2.15 -25.24
C GLU A 31 -24.83 -2.08 -24.07
N LEU A 32 -25.29 -2.19 -22.83
CA LEU A 32 -24.40 -2.15 -21.66
C LEU A 32 -23.25 -3.16 -21.77
N LEU A 33 -23.55 -4.38 -22.20
CA LEU A 33 -22.55 -5.43 -22.33
C LEU A 33 -21.91 -5.45 -23.72
N SER A 34 -22.65 -5.22 -24.80
CA SER A 34 -22.11 -5.25 -26.16
C SER A 34 -21.10 -4.13 -26.44
N LYS A 35 -21.20 -3.01 -25.71
CA LYS A 35 -20.26 -1.88 -25.76
C LYS A 35 -19.28 -1.86 -24.57
N ALA A 36 -19.22 -2.93 -23.79
CA ALA A 36 -18.26 -3.07 -22.70
C ALA A 36 -16.81 -3.08 -23.20
N LEU A 37 -15.88 -2.61 -22.38
CA LEU A 37 -14.46 -2.68 -22.66
C LEU A 37 -13.76 -3.62 -21.68
N PHE A 38 -12.83 -4.38 -22.24
CA PHE A 38 -11.93 -5.23 -21.49
C PHE A 38 -10.54 -4.62 -21.44
N TYR A 39 -9.93 -4.71 -20.27
CA TYR A 39 -8.56 -4.27 -20.00
C TYR A 39 -7.81 -5.45 -19.38
N GLY A 40 -6.67 -5.76 -19.94
CA GLY A 40 -5.83 -6.84 -19.44
C GLY A 40 -4.51 -6.33 -18.89
N ARG A 41 -3.94 -7.08 -17.97
CA ARG A 41 -2.59 -6.90 -17.45
C ARG A 41 -1.94 -8.25 -17.25
N LEU A 42 -0.85 -8.50 -17.95
CA LEU A 42 0.04 -9.63 -17.66
C LEU A 42 1.15 -9.13 -16.74
N ARG A 43 1.55 -9.98 -15.78
CA ARG A 43 2.56 -9.64 -14.77
C ARG A 43 3.48 -10.81 -14.49
N MET A 44 4.73 -10.47 -14.24
CA MET A 44 5.71 -11.34 -13.59
C MET A 44 6.33 -10.54 -12.44
N ASN A 45 6.49 -11.17 -11.28
CA ASN A 45 7.20 -10.61 -10.14
C ASN A 45 8.08 -11.68 -9.51
N THR A 46 9.37 -11.37 -9.36
CA THR A 46 10.29 -12.19 -8.59
C THR A 46 10.72 -11.47 -7.33
N PHE A 47 10.91 -12.21 -6.25
CA PHE A 47 11.30 -11.72 -4.94
C PHE A 47 12.39 -12.62 -4.39
N ILE A 48 13.53 -12.04 -4.04
CA ILE A 48 14.63 -12.72 -3.35
C ILE A 48 14.92 -11.91 -2.10
N PHE A 49 14.73 -12.52 -0.94
CA PHE A 49 14.95 -11.90 0.35
C PHE A 49 15.93 -12.71 1.15
N LYS A 50 17.05 -12.09 1.53
CA LYS A 50 18.10 -12.72 2.31
C LYS A 50 18.34 -11.95 3.59
N TRP A 51 18.30 -12.62 4.73
CA TRP A 51 18.73 -12.09 5.99
C TRP A 51 20.27 -12.12 6.08
N LYS A 52 20.86 -11.21 6.84
CA LYS A 52 22.28 -11.31 7.16
C LYS A 52 22.55 -12.58 7.95
N ASP A 53 21.69 -12.87 8.94
CA ASP A 53 21.76 -14.05 9.80
C ASP A 53 20.39 -14.73 9.83
N GLU A 54 20.34 -16.00 9.49
CA GLU A 54 19.16 -16.83 9.71
C GLU A 54 19.04 -17.21 11.20
N VAL A 55 17.81 -17.34 11.69
CA VAL A 55 17.52 -17.78 13.06
C VAL A 55 16.47 -18.88 13.00
N ALA A 56 16.85 -20.08 13.46
CA ALA A 56 15.97 -21.24 13.42
C ALA A 56 14.62 -20.95 14.09
N GLY A 57 13.52 -21.28 13.41
CA GLY A 57 12.16 -21.05 13.89
C GLY A 57 11.68 -19.59 13.87
N VAL A 58 12.55 -18.61 13.53
CA VAL A 58 12.22 -17.18 13.56
C VAL A 58 12.30 -16.54 12.17
N ARG A 59 13.40 -16.72 11.46
CA ARG A 59 13.65 -16.12 10.15
C ARG A 59 14.60 -16.94 9.30
N LYS A 60 14.29 -17.06 8.02
CA LYS A 60 15.05 -17.79 7.01
C LYS A 60 15.06 -17.01 5.71
N ASP A 61 16.08 -17.19 4.88
CA ASP A 61 16.12 -16.70 3.51
C ASP A 61 14.91 -17.22 2.74
N ASN A 62 14.31 -16.36 1.91
CA ASN A 62 13.08 -16.72 1.25
C ASN A 62 12.97 -16.06 -0.14
N TRP A 63 12.20 -16.72 -1.02
CA TRP A 63 11.99 -16.25 -2.38
C TRP A 63 10.63 -16.69 -2.94
N ALA A 64 10.16 -16.00 -3.96
CA ALA A 64 8.98 -16.35 -4.73
C ALA A 64 9.12 -15.84 -6.16
N ALA A 65 8.53 -16.55 -7.12
CA ALA A 65 8.44 -16.13 -8.51
C ALA A 65 6.99 -16.29 -8.98
N ALA A 66 6.31 -15.17 -9.13
CA ALA A 66 4.89 -15.12 -9.45
C ALA A 66 4.64 -14.69 -10.88
N PHE A 67 3.73 -15.38 -11.54
CA PHE A 67 3.17 -15.09 -12.86
C PHE A 67 1.66 -14.93 -12.75
N GLY A 68 1.07 -14.09 -13.59
CA GLY A 68 -0.37 -13.90 -13.59
C GLY A 68 -0.77 -12.56 -14.16
N GLY A 69 -1.77 -11.95 -13.56
CA GLY A 69 -2.27 -10.66 -14.01
C GLY A 69 -3.71 -10.43 -13.65
N SER A 70 -4.41 -9.67 -14.50
CA SER A 70 -5.82 -9.36 -14.27
C SER A 70 -6.56 -9.11 -15.57
N ILE A 71 -7.87 -9.36 -15.53
CA ILE A 71 -8.82 -8.94 -16.57
C ILE A 71 -9.89 -8.12 -15.87
N LEU A 72 -10.09 -6.88 -16.34
CA LEU A 72 -11.14 -5.98 -15.91
C LEU A 72 -12.13 -5.76 -17.06
N CYS A 73 -13.40 -6.02 -16.82
CA CYS A 73 -14.52 -5.67 -17.68
C CYS A 73 -15.22 -4.43 -17.09
N LYS A 74 -15.46 -3.42 -17.92
CA LYS A 74 -16.33 -2.29 -17.60
C LYS A 74 -17.45 -2.21 -18.62
N SER A 75 -18.71 -2.21 -18.17
CA SER A 75 -19.87 -2.02 -19.03
C SER A 75 -19.89 -0.61 -19.62
N ALA A 76 -20.62 -0.41 -20.71
CA ALA A 76 -21.08 0.90 -21.10
C ALA A 76 -21.93 1.55 -20.00
N SER A 77 -22.22 2.85 -20.13
CA SER A 77 -23.00 3.59 -19.14
C SER A 77 -24.39 3.91 -19.68
N PHE A 78 -25.44 3.48 -18.98
CA PHE A 78 -26.82 3.82 -19.27
C PHE A 78 -27.34 4.80 -18.22
N LYS A 79 -27.70 6.02 -18.64
CA LYS A 79 -28.17 7.09 -17.74
C LYS A 79 -27.25 7.31 -16.53
N GLY A 80 -25.93 7.19 -16.74
CA GLY A 80 -24.92 7.34 -15.68
C GLY A 80 -24.63 6.07 -14.88
N VAL A 81 -25.41 5.00 -15.04
CA VAL A 81 -25.19 3.72 -14.34
C VAL A 81 -24.32 2.79 -15.18
N SER A 82 -23.31 2.20 -14.58
CA SER A 82 -22.42 1.20 -15.18
C SER A 82 -21.97 0.18 -14.14
N ALA A 83 -21.37 -0.92 -14.59
CA ALA A 83 -20.82 -1.96 -13.74
C ALA A 83 -19.37 -2.27 -14.14
N ALA A 84 -18.60 -2.78 -13.17
CA ALA A 84 -17.26 -3.28 -13.44
C ALA A 84 -16.99 -4.55 -12.62
N ALA A 85 -16.21 -5.47 -13.21
CA ALA A 85 -15.73 -6.66 -12.54
C ALA A 85 -14.28 -6.94 -12.95
N ALA A 86 -13.41 -7.27 -11.98
CA ALA A 86 -12.01 -7.59 -12.24
C ALA A 86 -11.55 -8.83 -11.49
N LEU A 87 -11.10 -9.82 -12.27
CA LEU A 87 -10.46 -11.01 -11.78
C LEU A 87 -8.93 -10.81 -11.78
N TYR A 88 -8.30 -11.17 -10.70
CA TYR A 88 -6.85 -11.15 -10.53
C TYR A 88 -6.34 -12.56 -10.21
N THR A 89 -5.17 -12.90 -10.74
CA THR A 89 -4.51 -14.18 -10.47
C THR A 89 -3.02 -14.01 -10.25
N SER A 90 -2.46 -14.85 -9.39
CA SER A 90 -1.04 -15.00 -9.13
C SER A 90 -0.73 -16.49 -8.98
N GLN A 91 0.16 -17.01 -9.83
CA GLN A 91 0.61 -18.38 -9.81
C GLN A 91 2.11 -18.38 -9.55
N ASN A 92 2.60 -19.28 -8.68
CA ASN A 92 4.01 -19.36 -8.32
C ASN A 92 4.54 -20.76 -8.70
N PRO A 93 4.82 -21.00 -9.99
CA PRO A 93 5.31 -22.32 -10.46
C PRO A 93 6.70 -22.66 -9.95
N TRP A 94 7.49 -21.65 -9.63
CA TRP A 94 8.78 -21.79 -8.98
C TRP A 94 8.72 -21.17 -7.59
N HIS A 95 8.95 -21.98 -6.59
CA HIS A 95 8.78 -21.59 -5.20
C HIS A 95 9.73 -22.35 -4.27
N MET A 96 9.90 -21.83 -3.08
CA MET A 96 10.61 -22.47 -1.99
C MET A 96 9.80 -23.67 -1.43
N SER A 97 10.38 -24.42 -0.49
CA SER A 97 9.68 -25.48 0.24
C SER A 97 8.38 -24.96 0.87
N SER A 98 7.28 -25.72 0.79
CA SER A 98 5.99 -25.32 1.35
C SER A 98 6.05 -25.10 2.86
N GLY A 99 6.85 -25.89 3.61
CA GLY A 99 7.05 -25.68 5.04
C GLY A 99 7.77 -24.36 5.37
N ASP A 100 8.56 -23.82 4.46
CA ASP A 100 9.30 -22.58 4.63
C ASP A 100 8.48 -21.32 4.28
N VAL A 101 7.26 -21.47 3.75
CA VAL A 101 6.40 -20.33 3.34
C VAL A 101 6.11 -19.37 4.49
N VAL A 102 6.17 -19.83 5.75
CA VAL A 102 6.01 -19.00 6.95
C VAL A 102 7.05 -17.89 7.04
N TYR A 103 8.25 -18.09 6.49
CA TYR A 103 9.33 -17.12 6.45
C TYR A 103 9.23 -16.14 5.27
N LEU A 104 8.29 -16.35 4.35
CA LEU A 104 8.15 -15.52 3.15
C LEU A 104 7.81 -14.07 3.53
N LYS A 105 8.72 -13.15 3.23
CA LYS A 105 8.61 -11.74 3.60
C LYS A 105 8.33 -10.84 2.39
N ALA A 106 9.26 -10.73 1.47
CA ALA A 106 9.10 -9.83 0.33
C ALA A 106 8.05 -10.34 -0.66
N GLY A 107 7.98 -11.62 -0.88
CA GLY A 107 7.07 -12.30 -1.81
C GLY A 107 5.73 -12.72 -1.23
N LYS A 108 5.45 -12.50 0.06
CA LYS A 108 4.21 -12.98 0.71
C LYS A 108 2.92 -12.50 0.04
N ASP A 109 2.95 -11.33 -0.58
CA ASP A 109 1.80 -10.79 -1.31
C ASP A 109 1.67 -11.33 -2.75
N ALA A 110 2.47 -12.32 -3.13
CA ALA A 110 2.38 -13.05 -4.41
C ALA A 110 1.68 -14.41 -4.25
N THR A 111 1.57 -14.91 -3.02
CA THR A 111 0.87 -16.15 -2.66
C THR A 111 0.19 -15.99 -1.30
N SER A 112 -0.78 -16.86 -1.01
CA SER A 112 -1.38 -17.01 0.32
C SER A 112 -0.59 -18.03 1.12
N ARG A 113 0.11 -17.60 2.18
CA ARG A 113 0.85 -18.52 3.06
C ARG A 113 -0.09 -19.55 3.70
N TYR A 114 -1.30 -19.12 4.05
CA TYR A 114 -2.31 -20.03 4.58
C TYR A 114 -2.67 -21.13 3.58
N ALA A 115 -2.95 -20.77 2.32
CA ALA A 115 -3.30 -21.75 1.29
C ALA A 115 -2.16 -22.77 1.07
N VAL A 116 -0.91 -22.32 1.02
CA VAL A 116 0.25 -23.20 0.91
C VAL A 116 0.34 -24.18 2.08
N LEU A 117 0.17 -23.70 3.32
CA LEU A 117 0.23 -24.55 4.53
C LEU A 117 -0.96 -25.52 4.63
N SER A 118 -2.11 -25.14 4.09
CA SER A 118 -3.31 -25.98 4.04
C SER A 118 -3.30 -27.01 2.89
N GLY A 119 -2.29 -26.98 2.02
CA GLY A 119 -2.19 -27.87 0.86
C GLY A 119 -2.95 -27.38 -0.38
N ASP A 120 -3.53 -26.18 -0.36
CA ASP A 120 -4.27 -25.60 -1.50
C ASP A 120 -3.34 -25.10 -2.64
N GLY A 121 -2.02 -25.18 -2.42
CA GLY A 121 -1.01 -24.83 -3.43
C GLY A 121 -0.56 -23.36 -3.41
N TRP A 122 0.33 -23.03 -4.35
CA TRP A 122 1.03 -21.76 -4.44
C TRP A 122 0.34 -20.72 -5.33
N GLY A 123 -0.83 -21.03 -5.85
CA GLY A 123 -1.65 -20.16 -6.65
C GLY A 123 -2.72 -19.45 -5.82
N MET A 124 -3.12 -18.26 -6.27
CA MET A 124 -4.30 -17.57 -5.74
C MET A 124 -5.01 -16.79 -6.84
N SER A 125 -6.35 -16.79 -6.80
CA SER A 125 -7.18 -15.99 -7.71
C SER A 125 -8.32 -15.37 -6.93
N THR A 126 -8.75 -14.16 -7.34
CA THR A 126 -9.79 -13.42 -6.61
C THR A 126 -10.50 -12.41 -7.50
N LEU A 127 -11.80 -12.28 -7.29
CA LEU A 127 -12.62 -11.18 -7.81
C LEU A 127 -12.46 -9.97 -6.88
N ALA A 128 -11.37 -9.20 -7.11
CA ALA A 128 -11.02 -8.07 -6.24
C ALA A 128 -11.84 -6.79 -6.53
N GLN A 129 -12.47 -6.70 -7.71
CA GLN A 129 -13.40 -5.64 -8.03
C GLN A 129 -14.68 -6.24 -8.58
N ALA A 130 -15.82 -5.81 -8.07
CA ALA A 130 -17.17 -6.12 -8.54
C ALA A 130 -18.11 -5.06 -7.97
N TYR A 131 -18.40 -4.01 -8.74
CA TYR A 131 -19.17 -2.87 -8.26
C TYR A 131 -20.12 -2.33 -9.30
N LEU A 132 -21.21 -1.71 -8.81
CA LEU A 132 -22.05 -0.80 -9.56
C LEU A 132 -21.53 0.63 -9.37
N GLN A 133 -21.58 1.43 -10.44
CA GLN A 133 -21.16 2.82 -10.42
C GLN A 133 -22.27 3.69 -11.00
N TYR A 134 -22.53 4.80 -10.33
CA TYR A 134 -23.33 5.90 -10.86
C TYR A 134 -22.42 7.11 -11.02
N ARG A 135 -22.41 7.71 -12.22
CA ARG A 135 -21.64 8.92 -12.50
C ARG A 135 -22.52 9.95 -13.19
N ARG A 136 -22.51 11.15 -12.66
CA ARG A 136 -23.15 12.31 -13.27
C ARG A 136 -22.30 13.55 -13.04
N GLU A 137 -21.90 14.22 -14.11
CA GLU A 137 -21.06 15.42 -14.06
C GLU A 137 -19.80 15.22 -13.18
N SER A 138 -19.73 15.95 -12.06
CA SER A 138 -18.60 15.93 -11.13
C SER A 138 -18.75 14.94 -9.98
N PHE A 139 -19.83 14.13 -9.97
CA PHE A 139 -20.14 13.18 -8.92
C PHE A 139 -20.04 11.74 -9.41
N GLU A 140 -19.38 10.89 -8.63
CA GLU A 140 -19.31 9.45 -8.84
C GLU A 140 -19.62 8.73 -7.52
N PHE A 141 -20.49 7.73 -7.58
CA PHE A 141 -20.79 6.81 -6.46
C PHE A 141 -20.51 5.38 -6.90
N ARG A 142 -19.99 4.56 -6.00
CA ARG A 142 -19.74 3.12 -6.19
C ARG A 142 -20.28 2.31 -5.02
N ALA A 143 -20.83 1.14 -5.34
CA ALA A 143 -21.30 0.15 -4.37
C ALA A 143 -20.75 -1.24 -4.75
N GLY A 144 -20.08 -1.91 -3.83
CA GLY A 144 -19.49 -3.24 -3.99
C GLY A 144 -17.98 -3.28 -3.77
N ARG A 145 -17.31 -4.30 -4.36
CA ARG A 145 -15.86 -4.52 -4.25
C ARG A 145 -15.10 -3.57 -5.15
N GLN A 146 -14.20 -2.79 -4.58
CA GLN A 146 -13.53 -1.70 -5.28
C GLN A 146 -12.14 -1.39 -4.75
N LEU A 147 -11.33 -0.74 -5.58
CA LEU A 147 -10.10 -0.09 -5.16
C LEU A 147 -10.46 1.30 -4.61
N PHE A 148 -9.97 1.65 -3.44
CA PHE A 148 -10.25 2.93 -2.79
C PHE A 148 -8.97 3.58 -2.30
N GLU A 149 -8.64 4.75 -2.87
CA GLU A 149 -7.36 5.44 -2.67
C GLU A 149 -7.56 6.72 -1.88
N THR A 150 -7.03 6.75 -0.64
CA THR A 150 -6.92 7.93 0.22
C THR A 150 -5.55 7.98 0.90
N LEU A 151 -5.38 8.77 1.94
CA LEU A 151 -4.13 8.82 2.70
C LEU A 151 -3.81 7.47 3.37
N LEU A 152 -4.81 6.87 4.03
CA LEU A 152 -4.64 5.64 4.81
C LEU A 152 -5.15 4.38 4.09
N THR A 153 -5.94 4.51 3.03
CA THR A 153 -6.39 3.39 2.21
C THR A 153 -5.72 3.41 0.86
N ALA A 154 -5.24 2.27 0.38
CA ALA A 154 -4.64 2.17 -0.95
C ALA A 154 -4.74 0.75 -1.51
N SER A 155 -4.81 0.64 -2.83
CA SER A 155 -4.68 -0.64 -3.54
C SER A 155 -3.27 -1.20 -3.42
N ASN A 156 -2.28 -0.33 -3.39
CA ASN A 156 -0.85 -0.66 -3.28
C ASN A 156 -0.46 -1.86 -4.15
N ASP A 157 -0.91 -1.85 -5.41
CA ASP A 157 -0.78 -2.96 -6.37
C ASP A 157 0.66 -3.11 -6.89
N THR A 158 1.60 -3.26 -5.96
CA THR A 158 3.04 -3.39 -6.21
C THR A 158 3.52 -4.84 -6.18
N LYS A 159 2.60 -5.80 -6.10
CA LYS A 159 2.86 -7.24 -6.08
C LYS A 159 2.08 -7.90 -7.23
N MET A 160 1.13 -8.77 -6.97
CA MET A 160 0.36 -9.45 -8.00
C MET A 160 -1.13 -9.12 -7.94
N ILE A 161 -1.68 -9.00 -6.74
CA ILE A 161 -3.09 -8.73 -6.47
C ILE A 161 -3.20 -7.47 -5.62
N PRO A 162 -4.14 -6.53 -5.91
CA PRO A 162 -4.31 -5.31 -5.13
C PRO A 162 -4.96 -5.58 -3.79
N ASN A 163 -4.74 -4.69 -2.83
CA ASN A 163 -5.64 -4.51 -1.71
C ASN A 163 -6.94 -3.90 -2.22
N ALA A 164 -8.08 -4.41 -1.75
CA ALA A 164 -9.40 -3.98 -2.17
C ALA A 164 -10.37 -3.91 -0.99
N PHE A 165 -11.45 -3.16 -1.15
CA PHE A 165 -12.46 -2.94 -0.12
C PHE A 165 -13.84 -3.29 -0.64
N GLU A 166 -14.74 -3.70 0.25
CA GLU A 166 -16.16 -3.88 -0.02
C GLU A 166 -16.96 -2.84 0.75
N GLY A 167 -17.89 -2.18 0.09
CA GLY A 167 -18.72 -1.13 0.69
C GLY A 167 -19.14 -0.08 -0.32
N TYR A 168 -19.35 1.14 0.17
CA TYR A 168 -19.83 2.27 -0.59
C TYR A 168 -18.78 3.37 -0.63
N SER A 169 -18.63 4.06 -1.76
CA SER A 169 -17.76 5.22 -1.86
C SER A 169 -18.33 6.26 -2.80
N PHE A 170 -17.90 7.50 -2.62
CA PHE A 170 -18.18 8.56 -3.58
C PHE A 170 -16.95 9.43 -3.83
N THR A 171 -16.96 10.08 -4.98
CA THR A 171 -16.00 11.13 -5.34
C THR A 171 -16.79 12.29 -5.93
N ALA A 172 -16.51 13.51 -5.46
CA ALA A 172 -17.17 14.72 -5.93
C ALA A 172 -16.15 15.84 -6.13
N SER A 173 -16.33 16.66 -7.16
CA SER A 173 -15.57 17.91 -7.33
C SER A 173 -16.32 19.03 -6.59
N ILE A 174 -15.69 19.60 -5.56
CA ILE A 174 -16.28 20.63 -4.69
C ILE A 174 -15.22 21.70 -4.43
N ALA A 175 -15.60 22.97 -4.55
CA ALA A 175 -14.75 24.13 -4.23
C ALA A 175 -13.33 24.05 -4.85
N GLY A 176 -13.25 23.69 -6.13
CA GLY A 176 -11.98 23.57 -6.86
C GLY A 176 -11.11 22.38 -6.46
N GLY A 177 -11.58 21.53 -5.55
CA GLY A 177 -10.90 20.33 -5.10
C GLY A 177 -11.70 19.05 -5.35
N THR A 178 -11.21 17.94 -4.82
CA THR A 178 -11.85 16.63 -4.89
C THR A 178 -12.14 16.12 -3.48
N LEU A 179 -13.41 15.89 -3.19
CA LEU A 179 -13.88 15.22 -1.99
C LEU A 179 -14.08 13.73 -2.30
N LYS A 180 -13.54 12.86 -1.47
CA LYS A 180 -13.81 11.42 -1.48
C LYS A 180 -14.39 11.00 -0.13
N GLY A 181 -15.41 10.14 -0.16
CA GLY A 181 -15.95 9.50 1.02
C GLY A 181 -16.06 8.00 0.82
N GLY A 182 -16.00 7.25 1.91
CA GLY A 182 -16.15 5.80 1.91
C GLY A 182 -16.76 5.28 3.20
N TYR A 183 -17.67 4.32 3.07
CA TYR A 183 -18.16 3.44 4.13
C TYR A 183 -17.82 2.02 3.72
N LEU A 184 -16.77 1.46 4.33
CA LEU A 184 -16.15 0.21 3.91
C LEU A 184 -16.34 -0.82 5.02
N THR A 185 -16.98 -1.94 4.69
CA THR A 185 -17.36 -2.98 5.64
C THR A 185 -16.36 -4.13 5.70
N LYS A 186 -15.60 -4.35 4.60
CA LYS A 186 -14.59 -5.41 4.53
C LYS A 186 -13.39 -4.96 3.71
N GLN A 187 -12.25 -5.60 3.95
CA GLN A 187 -11.07 -5.48 3.10
C GLN A 187 -10.55 -6.85 2.68
N LYS A 188 -9.80 -6.85 1.61
CA LYS A 188 -9.00 -7.98 1.15
C LYS A 188 -7.55 -7.52 1.02
N LEU A 189 -6.66 -8.04 1.84
CA LEU A 189 -5.24 -7.79 1.73
C LEU A 189 -4.65 -8.45 0.47
N ARG A 190 -3.44 -8.07 0.08
CA ARG A 190 -2.83 -8.49 -1.19
C ARG A 190 -2.50 -9.99 -1.26
N ASP A 191 -2.28 -10.64 -0.10
CA ASP A 191 -2.03 -12.07 0.05
C ASP A 191 -3.28 -12.88 0.42
N HIS A 192 -4.45 -12.26 0.37
CA HIS A 192 -5.74 -12.88 0.67
C HIS A 192 -6.59 -13.06 -0.60
N THR A 193 -7.40 -14.10 -0.62
CA THR A 193 -8.36 -14.40 -1.69
C THR A 193 -9.78 -13.95 -1.38
N SER A 194 -10.11 -13.74 -0.10
CA SER A 194 -11.44 -13.37 0.39
C SER A 194 -11.42 -12.01 1.08
N PHE A 195 -12.58 -11.36 1.13
CA PHE A 195 -12.83 -10.15 1.91
C PHE A 195 -13.15 -10.53 3.35
N HIS A 196 -12.56 -9.83 4.30
CA HIS A 196 -12.65 -10.08 5.74
C HIS A 196 -12.74 -8.75 6.51
N HIS A 197 -12.60 -8.80 7.82
CA HIS A 197 -12.67 -7.63 8.70
C HIS A 197 -11.71 -6.51 8.31
N ILE A 198 -12.12 -5.26 8.56
CA ILE A 198 -11.36 -4.04 8.22
C ILE A 198 -10.12 -3.89 9.10
N LEU A 199 -10.22 -4.23 10.37
CA LEU A 199 -9.20 -3.98 11.38
C LEU A 199 -8.86 -5.23 12.17
N ALA A 200 -9.84 -6.06 12.50
CA ALA A 200 -9.67 -7.18 13.42
C ALA A 200 -8.75 -8.27 12.88
N TYR A 201 -7.90 -8.77 13.75
CA TYR A 201 -7.02 -9.91 13.51
C TYR A 201 -7.74 -11.20 13.93
N GLY A 202 -7.82 -12.17 13.01
CA GLY A 202 -8.53 -13.44 13.28
C GLY A 202 -7.81 -14.29 14.33
N ASP A 203 -8.49 -14.69 15.39
CA ASP A 203 -7.94 -15.48 16.50
C ASP A 203 -8.86 -16.64 16.94
N ASP A 204 -10.09 -16.70 16.46
CA ASP A 204 -11.02 -17.78 16.74
C ASP A 204 -11.00 -18.82 15.61
N PRO A 205 -10.68 -20.11 15.90
CA PRO A 205 -10.72 -21.17 14.89
C PRO A 205 -12.08 -21.38 14.22
N ALA A 206 -13.17 -21.02 14.90
CA ALA A 206 -14.53 -21.10 14.34
C ALA A 206 -14.85 -19.92 13.39
N ASP A 207 -14.08 -18.83 13.45
CA ASP A 207 -14.25 -17.70 12.54
C ASP A 207 -13.77 -18.06 11.13
N PRO A 208 -14.59 -17.85 10.08
CA PRO A 208 -14.19 -18.10 8.70
C PRO A 208 -12.98 -17.27 8.24
N TYR A 209 -12.63 -16.21 8.96
CA TYR A 209 -11.47 -15.35 8.67
C TYR A 209 -10.24 -15.66 9.54
N ALA A 210 -10.32 -16.54 10.54
CA ALA A 210 -9.20 -16.91 11.41
C ALA A 210 -7.97 -17.43 10.62
N LYS A 211 -8.22 -18.06 9.47
CA LYS A 211 -7.18 -18.52 8.54
C LYS A 211 -6.23 -17.41 8.04
N TYR A 212 -6.65 -16.15 8.08
CA TYR A 212 -5.85 -15.04 7.61
C TYR A 212 -4.83 -14.52 8.63
N ARG A 213 -4.88 -14.95 9.88
CA ARG A 213 -3.85 -14.61 10.89
C ARG A 213 -2.45 -15.05 10.47
N GLU A 214 -2.34 -16.17 9.74
CA GLU A 214 -1.07 -16.69 9.22
C GLU A 214 -0.54 -15.89 8.02
N ASN A 215 -1.44 -15.20 7.30
CA ASN A 215 -1.14 -14.33 6.17
C ASN A 215 -1.10 -12.87 6.57
N ASP A 216 -1.25 -12.57 7.86
CA ASP A 216 -1.26 -11.23 8.39
C ASP A 216 -0.08 -10.41 7.88
N ASP A 217 -0.38 -9.20 7.49
CA ASP A 217 0.62 -8.18 7.27
C ASP A 217 1.07 -7.59 8.61
N SER A 218 2.35 -7.25 8.70
CA SER A 218 2.92 -6.56 9.87
C SER A 218 2.26 -5.21 10.21
N ALA A 219 1.39 -4.71 9.34
CA ALA A 219 0.57 -3.52 9.59
C ALA A 219 -0.71 -3.79 10.39
N MET A 220 -1.16 -5.05 10.47
CA MET A 220 -2.32 -5.42 11.31
C MET A 220 -1.96 -5.29 12.78
N HIS A 221 -2.92 -4.84 13.59
CA HIS A 221 -2.76 -4.76 15.04
C HIS A 221 -3.12 -6.09 15.69
N ARG A 222 -2.11 -6.87 16.10
CA ARG A 222 -2.30 -8.23 16.63
C ARG A 222 -3.03 -8.32 17.97
N GLY A 223 -3.17 -7.21 18.68
CA GLY A 223 -3.93 -7.11 19.93
C GLY A 223 -5.41 -6.84 19.71
N LEU A 224 -5.82 -6.27 18.57
CA LEU A 224 -7.22 -6.06 18.19
C LEU A 224 -7.74 -7.30 17.48
N THR A 225 -8.10 -8.31 18.23
CA THR A 225 -8.54 -9.60 17.70
C THR A 225 -10.05 -9.65 17.53
N LEU A 226 -10.52 -10.48 16.59
CA LEU A 226 -11.94 -10.62 16.30
C LEU A 226 -12.73 -11.05 17.54
N SER A 227 -12.21 -12.02 18.31
CA SER A 227 -12.88 -12.49 19.53
C SER A 227 -13.03 -11.38 20.58
N LYS A 228 -12.00 -10.52 20.73
CA LYS A 228 -12.06 -9.37 21.65
C LYS A 228 -13.08 -8.32 21.19
N LEU A 229 -13.11 -8.00 19.89
CA LEU A 229 -14.07 -7.04 19.35
C LEU A 229 -15.52 -7.58 19.53
N SER A 230 -15.74 -8.83 19.17
CA SER A 230 -17.05 -9.48 19.32
C SER A 230 -17.51 -9.52 20.77
N SER A 231 -16.61 -9.80 21.73
CA SER A 231 -16.95 -9.80 23.16
C SER A 231 -17.29 -8.41 23.72
N ASN A 232 -16.86 -7.34 23.03
CA ASN A 232 -17.21 -5.96 23.36
C ASN A 232 -18.37 -5.41 22.50
N GLY A 233 -18.98 -6.24 21.63
CA GLY A 233 -20.08 -5.83 20.77
C GLY A 233 -19.69 -4.85 19.66
N ILE A 234 -18.41 -4.79 19.29
CA ILE A 234 -17.88 -3.84 18.32
C ILE A 234 -17.83 -4.45 16.92
N ASP A 235 -18.36 -3.72 15.94
CA ASP A 235 -18.30 -4.03 14.52
C ASP A 235 -17.27 -3.13 13.80
N ASP A 236 -16.27 -3.75 13.17
CA ASP A 236 -15.14 -3.04 12.56
C ASP A 236 -15.44 -2.56 11.14
N ARG A 237 -16.04 -1.42 11.00
CA ARG A 237 -16.25 -0.72 9.72
C ARG A 237 -15.40 0.52 9.60
N LEU A 238 -14.97 0.85 8.40
CA LEU A 238 -14.12 2.00 8.13
C LEU A 238 -14.91 3.12 7.45
N ILE A 239 -14.93 4.29 8.08
CA ILE A 239 -15.51 5.50 7.50
C ILE A 239 -14.37 6.45 7.15
N VAL A 240 -14.38 6.95 5.93
CA VAL A 240 -13.31 7.83 5.41
C VAL A 240 -13.91 9.05 4.75
N ALA A 241 -13.32 10.22 5.03
CA ALA A 241 -13.53 11.44 4.28
C ALA A 241 -12.18 12.07 3.95
N GLN A 242 -11.96 12.42 2.69
CA GLN A 242 -10.73 13.07 2.25
C GLN A 242 -11.02 14.18 1.25
N TYR A 243 -10.49 15.37 1.51
CA TYR A 243 -10.51 16.48 0.58
C TYR A 243 -9.09 16.76 0.06
N LYS A 244 -8.96 16.87 -1.25
CA LYS A 244 -7.72 17.31 -1.91
C LYS A 244 -7.99 18.53 -2.75
N TRP A 245 -7.18 19.56 -2.56
CA TRP A 245 -7.20 20.76 -3.36
C TRP A 245 -5.80 21.10 -3.84
N ARG A 246 -5.71 21.67 -5.03
CA ARG A 246 -4.44 22.14 -5.59
C ARG A 246 -4.68 23.31 -6.51
N GLN A 247 -4.00 24.41 -6.23
CA GLN A 247 -4.03 25.64 -7.03
C GLN A 247 -2.72 26.40 -6.88
N ASP A 248 -2.22 27.01 -7.96
CA ASP A 248 -1.08 27.95 -7.98
C ASP A 248 0.17 27.47 -7.21
N GLY A 249 0.51 26.18 -7.41
CA GLY A 249 1.64 25.55 -6.72
C GLY A 249 1.31 25.06 -5.30
N THR A 250 0.23 25.55 -4.68
CA THR A 250 -0.21 25.13 -3.34
C THR A 250 -1.01 23.83 -3.43
N GLY A 251 -0.76 22.91 -2.52
CA GLY A 251 -1.51 21.66 -2.35
C GLY A 251 -1.98 21.49 -0.90
N LEU A 252 -3.24 21.14 -0.74
CA LEU A 252 -3.86 20.79 0.53
C LEU A 252 -4.46 19.40 0.46
N LEU A 253 -4.23 18.58 1.49
CA LEU A 253 -4.97 17.35 1.75
C LEU A 253 -5.46 17.37 3.20
N LEU A 254 -6.76 17.18 3.38
CA LEU A 254 -7.39 16.91 4.66
C LEU A 254 -7.93 15.47 4.61
N ASN A 255 -7.70 14.71 5.65
CA ASN A 255 -8.23 13.34 5.77
C ASN A 255 -8.78 13.12 7.18
N TYR A 256 -9.97 12.57 7.26
CA TYR A 256 -10.53 11.98 8.45
C TYR A 256 -10.84 10.51 8.16
N THR A 257 -10.43 9.62 9.04
CA THR A 257 -10.66 8.17 8.92
C THR A 257 -11.01 7.65 10.29
N THR A 258 -12.06 6.84 10.43
CA THR A 258 -12.44 6.26 11.71
C THR A 258 -12.91 4.82 11.57
N VAL A 259 -12.56 3.99 12.55
CA VAL A 259 -13.25 2.76 12.91
C VAL A 259 -13.97 3.07 14.21
N PRO A 260 -15.29 3.38 14.17
CA PRO A 260 -16.04 3.84 15.34
C PRO A 260 -15.84 2.95 16.56
N GLU A 261 -15.83 3.54 17.75
CA GLU A 261 -15.64 2.88 19.05
C GLU A 261 -14.23 2.27 19.26
N LEU A 262 -13.33 2.41 18.27
CA LEU A 262 -11.97 1.89 18.35
C LEU A 262 -10.93 3.00 18.21
N LEU A 263 -10.90 3.68 17.06
CA LEU A 263 -9.89 4.69 16.81
C LEU A 263 -10.27 5.61 15.62
N SER A 264 -9.81 6.84 15.69
CA SER A 264 -9.99 7.85 14.63
C SER A 264 -8.67 8.49 14.24
N TYR A 265 -8.63 9.07 13.04
CA TYR A 265 -7.49 9.81 12.52
C TYR A 265 -7.93 11.13 11.93
N ALA A 266 -7.17 12.18 12.23
CA ALA A 266 -7.21 13.43 11.49
C ALA A 266 -5.83 13.67 10.88
N ALA A 267 -5.78 14.00 9.59
CA ALA A 267 -4.52 14.31 8.92
C ALA A 267 -4.62 15.54 8.03
N LEU A 268 -3.54 16.32 8.04
CA LEU A 268 -3.30 17.47 7.19
C LEU A 268 -2.01 17.24 6.41
N GLU A 269 -2.03 17.45 5.08
CA GLU A 269 -0.83 17.64 4.29
C GLU A 269 -0.89 18.97 3.54
N LEU A 270 0.17 19.75 3.68
CA LEU A 270 0.37 21.01 2.97
C LEU A 270 1.62 20.89 2.10
N GLY A 271 1.57 21.46 0.91
CA GLY A 271 2.71 21.55 0.02
C GLY A 271 2.66 22.82 -0.80
N TYR A 272 3.83 23.33 -1.14
CA TYR A 272 3.96 24.48 -2.03
C TYR A 272 5.07 24.24 -3.05
N LYS A 273 4.83 24.55 -4.31
CA LYS A 273 5.83 24.41 -5.37
C LYS A 273 6.10 25.77 -6.01
N PHE A 274 7.35 26.16 -6.06
CA PHE A 274 7.81 27.41 -6.70
C PHE A 274 9.09 27.18 -7.50
N ALA A 275 9.44 28.14 -8.34
CA ALA A 275 10.70 28.18 -9.06
C ALA A 275 11.70 29.09 -8.34
N ALA A 276 12.92 28.60 -8.14
CA ALA A 276 14.08 29.37 -7.69
C ALA A 276 15.13 29.35 -8.81
N GLY A 277 15.05 30.29 -9.71
CA GLY A 277 15.82 30.25 -10.96
C GLY A 277 15.47 29.03 -11.81
N ALA A 278 16.45 28.24 -12.21
CA ALA A 278 16.28 27.02 -13.00
C ALA A 278 15.86 25.80 -12.14
N VAL A 279 15.74 25.94 -10.81
CA VAL A 279 15.42 24.85 -9.90
C VAL A 279 13.97 24.98 -9.43
N SER A 280 13.18 23.94 -9.55
CA SER A 280 11.87 23.86 -8.89
C SER A 280 12.07 23.37 -7.46
N VAL A 281 11.46 24.06 -6.49
CA VAL A 281 11.51 23.72 -5.06
C VAL A 281 10.11 23.41 -4.59
N ALA A 282 9.91 22.28 -3.89
CA ALA A 282 8.60 21.89 -3.41
C ALA A 282 8.66 21.32 -1.98
N PRO A 283 8.62 22.21 -0.94
CA PRO A 283 8.42 21.79 0.43
C PRO A 283 7.04 21.17 0.64
N ALA A 284 6.95 20.20 1.56
CA ALA A 284 5.69 19.66 2.03
C ALA A 284 5.80 19.20 3.48
N PHE A 285 4.68 19.33 4.18
CA PHE A 285 4.50 18.94 5.57
C PHE A 285 3.28 18.02 5.68
N ARG A 286 3.35 17.02 6.55
CA ARG A 286 2.22 16.16 6.95
C ARG A 286 2.16 16.10 8.47
N TYR A 287 0.97 16.25 9.01
CA TYR A 287 0.62 15.92 10.38
C TYR A 287 -0.49 14.89 10.37
N LEU A 288 -0.35 13.83 11.15
CA LEU A 288 -1.36 12.82 11.38
C LEU A 288 -1.53 12.63 12.89
N ARG A 289 -2.75 12.75 13.37
CA ARG A 289 -3.15 12.46 14.74
C ARG A 289 -4.01 11.20 14.72
N GLN A 290 -3.67 10.22 15.58
CA GLN A 290 -4.47 9.06 15.92
C GLN A 290 -5.08 9.29 17.30
N PHE A 291 -6.39 9.12 17.39
CA PHE A 291 -7.16 9.20 18.62
C PHE A 291 -7.57 7.79 19.03
N ASP A 292 -7.35 7.47 20.28
CA ASP A 292 -7.84 6.24 20.89
C ASP A 292 -9.30 6.44 21.31
N GLU A 293 -10.19 5.58 20.83
CA GLU A 293 -11.62 5.59 21.17
C GLU A 293 -12.03 4.26 21.84
N GLY A 294 -11.07 3.55 22.45
CA GLY A 294 -11.23 2.26 23.13
C GLY A 294 -10.33 1.14 22.63
N ALA A 295 -9.72 1.29 21.47
CA ALA A 295 -8.86 0.26 20.89
C ALA A 295 -7.62 -0.04 21.72
N GLY A 296 -7.06 0.96 22.41
CA GLY A 296 -5.89 0.80 23.27
C GLY A 296 -6.15 -0.13 24.44
N ALA A 297 -7.30 0.03 25.13
CA ALA A 297 -7.71 -0.84 26.24
C ALA A 297 -7.91 -2.30 25.77
N ILE A 298 -8.37 -2.51 24.53
CA ILE A 298 -8.59 -3.84 23.97
C ILE A 298 -7.30 -4.47 23.46
N GLY A 299 -6.47 -3.72 22.71
CA GLY A 299 -5.34 -4.23 21.93
C GLY A 299 -3.97 -3.87 22.44
N GLY A 300 -3.86 -2.79 23.22
CA GLY A 300 -2.59 -2.21 23.69
C GLY A 300 -1.94 -1.25 22.69
N ALA A 301 -0.93 -0.53 23.14
CA ALA A 301 -0.23 0.53 22.42
C ALA A 301 0.62 0.08 21.21
N ASN A 302 0.95 -1.21 21.15
CA ASN A 302 1.90 -1.79 20.18
C ASN A 302 1.22 -2.72 19.18
N LEU A 303 1.52 -2.57 17.89
CA LEU A 303 0.99 -3.41 16.80
C LEU A 303 1.23 -4.92 16.99
N LYS A 304 2.27 -5.31 17.72
CA LYS A 304 2.70 -6.71 17.93
C LYS A 304 2.35 -7.29 19.30
N LYS A 305 1.52 -6.62 20.08
CA LYS A 305 1.12 -6.97 21.46
C LYS A 305 2.20 -6.76 22.55
N SER A 306 3.38 -6.27 22.24
CA SER A 306 4.42 -6.01 23.25
C SER A 306 4.34 -4.56 23.70
N THR A 307 3.67 -4.30 24.81
CA THR A 307 3.48 -2.93 25.33
C THR A 307 4.59 -2.48 26.29
N GLU A 308 5.59 -3.32 26.55
CA GLU A 308 6.75 -2.96 27.35
C GLU A 308 7.49 -1.75 26.77
N GLY A 309 7.87 -0.80 27.62
CA GLY A 309 8.51 0.45 27.26
C GLY A 309 7.57 1.55 26.76
N TYR A 310 6.27 1.31 26.67
CA TYR A 310 5.26 2.33 26.34
C TYR A 310 4.83 3.07 27.62
N LYS A 311 4.71 4.42 27.54
CA LYS A 311 4.30 5.26 28.67
C LYS A 311 2.85 5.01 29.10
N ASN A 312 1.99 4.73 28.14
CA ASN A 312 0.60 4.32 28.36
C ASN A 312 0.32 3.06 27.54
N PRO A 313 0.49 1.86 28.15
CA PRO A 313 0.40 0.58 27.45
C PRO A 313 -1.01 0.27 26.90
N ASP A 314 -2.04 0.87 27.49
CA ASP A 314 -3.44 0.64 27.17
C ASP A 314 -4.06 1.78 26.34
N SER A 315 -3.22 2.58 25.68
CA SER A 315 -3.69 3.68 24.82
C SER A 315 -3.09 3.60 23.41
N LEU A 316 -3.91 3.77 22.40
CA LEU A 316 -3.53 3.95 21.00
C LEU A 316 -3.48 5.43 20.58
N ASP A 317 -3.48 6.36 21.52
CA ASP A 317 -3.20 7.77 21.21
C ASP A 317 -1.83 7.93 20.53
N GLY A 318 -1.80 8.52 19.34
CA GLY A 318 -0.56 8.66 18.57
C GLY A 318 -0.53 9.92 17.71
N ALA A 319 0.66 10.29 17.26
CA ALA A 319 0.83 11.36 16.28
C ALA A 319 2.07 11.12 15.43
N LEU A 320 2.04 11.61 14.19
CA LEU A 320 3.15 11.55 13.25
C LEU A 320 3.32 12.89 12.56
N TYR A 321 4.57 13.34 12.49
CA TYR A 321 4.99 14.53 11.75
C TYR A 321 5.91 14.10 10.61
N ALA A 322 5.75 14.68 9.44
CA ALA A 322 6.67 14.43 8.34
C ALA A 322 6.89 15.71 7.53
N LEU A 323 8.15 15.93 7.18
CA LEU A 323 8.63 17.04 6.37
C LEU A 323 9.38 16.50 5.17
N ARG A 324 9.27 17.18 4.03
CA ARG A 324 10.13 16.94 2.86
C ARG A 324 10.34 18.20 2.07
N VAL A 325 11.44 18.24 1.35
CA VAL A 325 11.68 19.23 0.28
C VAL A 325 12.11 18.47 -0.97
N ASP A 326 11.44 18.73 -2.07
CA ASP A 326 11.82 18.25 -3.40
C ASP A 326 12.52 19.37 -4.16
N PHE A 327 13.69 19.09 -4.74
CA PHE A 327 14.41 19.94 -5.67
C PHE A 327 14.42 19.27 -7.05
N GLY A 328 14.10 19.99 -8.10
CA GLY A 328 14.05 19.46 -9.45
C GLY A 328 14.68 20.40 -10.46
N ARG A 329 15.55 19.85 -11.31
CA ARG A 329 16.13 20.56 -12.46
C ARG A 329 16.25 19.58 -13.63
N GLU A 330 15.63 19.90 -14.76
CA GLU A 330 15.68 19.10 -15.98
C GLU A 330 15.33 17.61 -15.71
N ALA A 331 16.29 16.71 -15.96
CA ALA A 331 16.15 15.26 -15.75
C ALA A 331 16.35 14.83 -14.28
N PHE A 332 16.88 15.71 -13.42
CA PHE A 332 17.30 15.38 -12.07
C PHE A 332 16.31 15.88 -11.02
N ARG A 333 16.06 15.06 -10.02
CA ARG A 333 15.27 15.41 -8.85
C ARG A 333 15.91 14.86 -7.58
N THR A 334 16.00 15.70 -6.55
CA THR A 334 16.43 15.31 -5.20
C THR A 334 15.28 15.52 -4.23
N ARG A 335 15.13 14.61 -3.27
CA ARG A 335 14.22 14.76 -2.13
C ARG A 335 14.99 14.57 -0.84
N VAL A 336 14.80 15.46 0.10
CA VAL A 336 15.19 15.30 1.50
C VAL A 336 13.93 15.16 2.34
N GLY A 337 13.90 14.23 3.26
CA GLY A 337 12.72 13.96 4.09
C GLY A 337 13.08 13.65 5.54
N TYR A 338 12.16 14.00 6.42
CA TYR A 338 12.19 13.69 7.85
C TYR A 338 10.81 13.23 8.30
N SER A 339 10.74 12.28 9.22
CA SER A 339 9.50 11.95 9.93
C SER A 339 9.78 11.54 11.36
N LYS A 340 8.80 11.80 12.25
CA LYS A 340 8.81 11.40 13.65
C LYS A 340 7.44 10.93 14.06
N THR A 341 7.37 9.73 14.63
CA THR A 341 6.21 9.24 15.38
C THR A 341 6.39 9.63 16.85
N ALA A 342 5.35 10.19 17.47
CA ALA A 342 5.40 10.58 18.88
C ALA A 342 5.67 9.37 19.79
N ASP A 343 6.31 9.61 20.93
CA ASP A 343 6.53 8.60 21.96
C ASP A 343 5.25 8.36 22.78
N LYS A 344 4.26 7.75 22.13
CA LYS A 344 2.96 7.39 22.69
C LYS A 344 2.60 5.96 22.28
N ALA A 345 1.88 5.80 21.16
CA ALA A 345 1.52 4.49 20.59
C ALA A 345 2.01 4.35 19.15
N ASP A 346 1.99 3.13 18.63
CA ASP A 346 2.22 2.86 17.21
C ASP A 346 1.04 3.40 16.38
N ILE A 347 1.31 3.82 15.15
CA ILE A 347 0.24 4.21 14.23
C ILE A 347 -0.34 2.95 13.59
N VAL A 348 -1.64 2.73 13.77
CA VAL A 348 -2.39 1.62 13.17
C VAL A 348 -2.82 2.01 11.76
N ALA A 349 -2.27 1.36 10.73
CA ALA A 349 -2.58 1.66 9.33
C ALA A 349 -2.58 0.39 8.46
N PRO A 350 -3.51 -0.56 8.67
CA PRO A 350 -3.53 -1.83 7.95
C PRO A 350 -4.09 -1.75 6.54
N TRP A 351 -4.65 -0.62 6.14
CA TRP A 351 -5.37 -0.43 4.87
C TRP A 351 -4.46 -0.04 3.69
N ARG A 352 -3.14 -0.29 3.80
CA ARG A 352 -2.11 -0.10 2.75
C ARG A 352 -1.79 1.34 2.36
N GLY A 353 -2.47 2.34 2.87
CA GLY A 353 -2.00 3.71 2.87
C GLY A 353 -0.93 3.88 3.97
N PHE A 354 0.27 4.29 3.56
CA PHE A 354 1.40 4.33 4.49
C PHE A 354 1.58 5.72 5.10
N PRO A 355 1.51 5.88 6.44
CA PRO A 355 1.62 7.18 7.11
C PRO A 355 2.86 8.00 6.72
N THR A 356 4.01 7.35 6.50
CA THR A 356 5.28 7.99 6.06
C THR A 356 5.49 7.94 4.54
N GLY A 357 4.49 7.45 3.79
CA GLY A 357 4.55 7.33 2.33
C GLY A 357 4.78 8.67 1.65
N GLY A 358 5.74 8.72 0.72
CA GLY A 358 6.12 9.96 0.04
C GLY A 358 7.10 10.85 0.82
N PHE A 359 7.39 10.56 2.08
CA PHE A 359 8.33 11.28 2.95
C PHE A 359 9.58 10.43 3.21
N THR A 360 9.52 9.47 4.15
CA THR A 360 10.70 8.72 4.61
C THR A 360 10.60 7.21 4.45
N ARG A 361 9.50 6.69 3.88
CA ARG A 361 9.29 5.25 3.78
C ARG A 361 10.37 4.55 2.95
N ALA A 362 10.98 3.51 3.52
CA ALA A 362 11.88 2.57 2.85
C ALA A 362 11.15 1.32 2.36
N MET A 363 11.79 0.53 1.47
CA MET A 363 11.29 -0.76 1.02
C MET A 363 11.46 -1.82 2.12
N GLY A 364 10.42 -2.59 2.39
CA GLY A 364 10.48 -3.73 3.31
C GLY A 364 10.33 -3.39 4.79
N GLN A 365 10.23 -2.11 5.17
CA GLN A 365 10.14 -1.69 6.57
C GLN A 365 8.97 -0.75 6.84
N TYR A 366 8.47 -0.78 8.09
CA TYR A 366 7.54 0.19 8.65
C TYR A 366 8.29 1.08 9.63
N ASN A 367 8.12 2.40 9.50
CA ASN A 367 8.80 3.39 10.31
C ASN A 367 7.83 4.36 10.99
N TRP A 368 6.70 3.83 11.45
CA TRP A 368 5.69 4.57 12.21
C TRP A 368 5.32 3.90 13.54
N TYR A 369 6.26 3.11 14.10
CA TYR A 369 6.22 2.69 15.50
C TYR A 369 6.44 3.89 16.41
N ALA A 370 5.94 3.81 17.65
CA ALA A 370 6.13 4.85 18.65
C ALA A 370 7.61 5.26 18.81
N ASN A 371 7.84 6.56 18.94
CA ASN A 371 9.17 7.18 19.10
C ASN A 371 10.16 6.94 17.96
N THR A 372 9.70 6.56 16.77
CA THR A 372 10.58 6.36 15.61
C THR A 372 10.86 7.69 14.91
N LYS A 373 12.14 7.97 14.63
CA LYS A 373 12.60 9.03 13.73
C LYS A 373 13.13 8.42 12.45
N SER A 374 12.97 9.10 11.34
CA SER A 374 13.55 8.68 10.07
C SER A 374 14.00 9.88 9.24
N TYR A 375 15.16 9.73 8.62
CA TYR A 375 15.76 10.71 7.72
C TYR A 375 15.95 10.08 6.36
N MET A 376 15.68 10.80 5.28
CA MET A 376 15.77 10.27 3.93
C MET A 376 16.41 11.28 2.98
N VAL A 377 17.29 10.75 2.12
CA VAL A 377 17.74 11.43 0.89
C VAL A 377 17.41 10.51 -0.28
N ARG A 378 16.86 11.09 -1.35
CA ARG A 378 16.52 10.37 -2.58
C ARG A 378 16.95 11.18 -3.79
N PHE A 379 17.54 10.51 -4.76
CA PHE A 379 17.92 11.02 -6.06
C PHE A 379 17.16 10.26 -7.14
N ASP A 380 16.52 10.99 -8.05
CA ASP A 380 15.85 10.43 -9.21
C ASP A 380 16.49 11.05 -10.47
N TYR A 381 16.72 10.21 -11.49
CA TYR A 381 17.21 10.64 -12.79
C TYR A 381 16.35 10.02 -13.90
N ASP A 382 15.89 10.86 -14.82
CA ASP A 382 15.14 10.47 -16.01
C ASP A 382 16.10 10.47 -17.21
N PHE A 383 16.60 9.29 -17.59
CA PHE A 383 17.59 9.13 -18.66
C PHE A 383 17.05 9.54 -20.03
N GLY A 384 15.73 9.40 -20.26
CA GLY A 384 15.09 9.87 -21.48
C GLY A 384 15.13 11.40 -21.60
N LYS A 385 14.82 12.12 -20.52
CA LYS A 385 14.94 13.59 -20.47
C LYS A 385 16.39 14.05 -20.53
N GLY A 386 17.32 13.26 -20.03
CA GLY A 386 18.76 13.51 -20.12
C GLY A 386 19.35 13.25 -21.50
N GLY A 387 18.56 12.71 -22.44
CA GLY A 387 18.99 12.42 -23.80
C GLY A 387 19.82 11.14 -23.97
N TYR A 388 19.79 10.21 -22.96
CA TYR A 388 20.60 8.99 -22.98
C TYR A 388 19.80 7.76 -23.39
N VAL A 389 18.80 7.35 -22.59
CA VAL A 389 18.00 6.13 -22.80
C VAL A 389 16.54 6.48 -22.66
N PRO A 390 15.76 6.55 -23.78
CA PRO A 390 14.34 6.80 -23.74
C PRO A 390 13.61 5.79 -22.85
N GLY A 391 12.71 6.27 -21.97
CA GLY A 391 11.91 5.41 -21.10
C GLY A 391 12.53 4.99 -19.78
N LEU A 392 13.88 5.04 -19.65
CA LEU A 392 14.58 4.63 -18.44
C LEU A 392 14.55 5.73 -17.37
N LYS A 393 14.13 5.35 -16.15
CA LYS A 393 14.19 6.18 -14.95
C LYS A 393 14.79 5.38 -13.80
N CYS A 394 15.78 5.98 -13.12
CA CYS A 394 16.40 5.39 -11.95
C CYS A 394 16.17 6.26 -10.71
N ALA A 395 16.09 5.62 -9.55
CA ALA A 395 16.05 6.28 -8.26
C ALA A 395 16.95 5.57 -7.25
N LEU A 396 17.74 6.35 -6.53
CA LEU A 396 18.52 5.90 -5.38
C LEU A 396 17.96 6.58 -4.13
N ARG A 397 17.74 5.83 -3.06
CA ARG A 397 17.22 6.35 -1.80
C ARG A 397 18.01 5.76 -0.64
N TYR A 398 18.41 6.62 0.27
CA TYR A 398 19.03 6.25 1.52
C TYR A 398 18.15 6.73 2.67
N VAL A 399 17.90 5.86 3.65
CA VAL A 399 17.03 6.13 4.81
C VAL A 399 17.73 5.68 6.08
N LEU A 400 17.86 6.58 7.04
CA LEU A 400 18.24 6.28 8.42
C LEU A 400 16.96 6.13 9.25
N GLN A 401 16.88 5.10 10.08
CA GLN A 401 15.74 4.81 10.94
C GLN A 401 16.24 4.60 12.37
N ASP A 402 15.88 5.54 13.24
CA ASP A 402 16.16 5.58 14.68
C ASP A 402 14.87 5.11 15.38
N PHE A 403 14.86 3.87 15.84
CA PHE A 403 13.76 3.24 16.55
C PHE A 403 13.98 3.34 18.07
N ASP A 404 12.91 3.22 18.85
CA ASP A 404 13.01 3.30 20.31
C ASP A 404 13.73 2.10 20.90
N ASP A 405 14.89 2.34 21.54
CA ASP A 405 15.72 1.31 22.14
C ASP A 405 15.06 0.55 23.31
N LYS A 406 14.08 1.17 23.97
CA LYS A 406 13.41 0.64 25.17
C LYS A 406 12.20 -0.24 24.85
N LYS A 407 11.78 -0.32 23.58
CA LYS A 407 10.58 -1.06 23.18
C LYS A 407 10.95 -2.37 22.49
N PRO A 408 10.84 -3.54 23.16
CA PRO A 408 11.22 -4.85 22.60
C PRO A 408 10.36 -5.25 21.39
N GLY A 409 9.11 -4.76 21.29
CA GLY A 409 8.24 -4.99 20.15
C GLY A 409 8.62 -4.22 18.87
N VAL A 410 9.58 -3.29 18.96
CA VAL A 410 10.07 -2.48 17.85
C VAL A 410 11.47 -2.94 17.47
N GLN A 411 11.78 -3.00 16.16
CA GLN A 411 13.10 -3.46 15.68
C GLN A 411 14.26 -2.56 16.13
N ALA A 412 15.48 -3.05 16.00
CA ALA A 412 16.70 -2.26 16.19
C ALA A 412 16.87 -1.23 15.03
N ASP A 413 17.71 -0.23 15.29
CA ASP A 413 18.05 0.81 14.31
C ASP A 413 18.60 0.22 13.02
N SER A 414 18.29 0.90 11.91
CA SER A 414 18.73 0.45 10.59
C SER A 414 18.89 1.58 9.61
N GLU A 415 19.80 1.37 8.68
CA GLU A 415 19.99 2.15 7.47
C GLU A 415 19.50 1.33 6.29
N VAL A 416 18.82 1.96 5.33
CA VAL A 416 18.29 1.26 4.17
C VAL A 416 18.66 1.98 2.89
N LEU A 417 19.48 1.35 2.05
CA LEU A 417 19.75 1.79 0.70
C LEU A 417 18.80 1.11 -0.27
N ASN A 418 18.04 1.90 -1.04
CA ASN A 418 17.13 1.39 -2.06
C ASN A 418 17.57 1.88 -3.44
N PHE A 419 17.57 0.97 -4.41
CA PHE A 419 17.67 1.26 -5.83
C PHE A 419 16.39 0.85 -6.55
N ASP A 420 15.94 1.64 -7.50
CA ASP A 420 14.72 1.41 -8.29
C ASP A 420 15.01 1.85 -9.73
N ALA A 421 14.87 0.96 -10.71
CA ALA A 421 14.98 1.26 -12.14
C ALA A 421 13.69 0.83 -12.84
N ILE A 422 13.12 1.72 -13.63
CA ILE A 422 11.92 1.49 -14.43
C ILE A 422 12.25 1.79 -15.88
N GLU A 423 11.95 0.84 -16.77
CA GLU A 423 12.08 0.98 -18.21
C GLU A 423 10.72 0.81 -18.89
N LYS A 424 10.39 1.78 -19.77
CA LYS A 424 9.23 1.73 -20.66
C LYS A 424 9.72 1.81 -22.10
N PHE A 425 9.29 0.86 -22.92
CA PHE A 425 9.77 0.72 -24.27
C PHE A 425 8.85 1.43 -25.27
N ASP A 426 9.42 2.29 -26.11
CA ASP A 426 8.67 2.92 -27.21
C ASP A 426 8.29 1.90 -28.28
N SER A 427 9.14 0.89 -28.52
CA SER A 427 8.93 -0.17 -29.50
C SER A 427 7.86 -1.19 -29.10
N ILE A 428 7.61 -1.37 -27.80
CA ILE A 428 6.57 -2.26 -27.27
C ILE A 428 5.71 -1.46 -26.32
N ALA A 429 4.75 -0.74 -26.93
CA ALA A 429 3.81 0.04 -26.15
C ALA A 429 3.17 -0.82 -25.05
N SER A 430 3.00 -0.26 -23.86
CA SER A 430 2.41 -0.93 -22.70
C SER A 430 3.32 -1.92 -21.94
N LEU A 431 4.54 -2.20 -22.41
CA LEU A 431 5.52 -2.99 -21.64
C LEU A 431 6.29 -2.07 -20.68
N GLU A 432 6.34 -2.48 -19.43
CA GLU A 432 7.19 -1.88 -18.42
C GLU A 432 7.97 -2.97 -17.68
N LEU A 433 9.28 -2.79 -17.57
CA LEU A 433 10.15 -3.56 -16.70
C LEU A 433 10.53 -2.71 -15.49
N ARG A 434 10.69 -3.36 -14.35
CA ARG A 434 11.15 -2.71 -13.14
C ARG A 434 12.08 -3.61 -12.36
N PHE A 435 13.26 -3.08 -12.04
CA PHE A 435 14.19 -3.68 -11.11
C PHE A 435 14.21 -2.89 -9.80
N ARG A 436 14.28 -3.59 -8.66
CA ARG A 436 14.34 -2.97 -7.33
C ARG A 436 15.29 -3.75 -6.46
N ALA A 437 16.12 -3.03 -5.72
CA ALA A 437 16.96 -3.59 -4.68
C ALA A 437 16.86 -2.77 -3.41
N ALA A 438 16.89 -3.43 -2.25
CA ALA A 438 17.07 -2.79 -0.96
C ALA A 438 18.10 -3.57 -0.17
N ILE A 439 19.05 -2.85 0.43
CA ILE A 439 20.00 -3.39 1.39
C ILE A 439 19.77 -2.65 2.69
N SER A 440 19.46 -3.41 3.75
CA SER A 440 19.33 -2.88 5.10
C SER A 440 20.56 -3.25 5.91
N TYR A 441 21.13 -2.27 6.57
CA TYR A 441 22.21 -2.42 7.53
C TYR A 441 21.70 -2.04 8.91
N GLY A 442 22.03 -2.85 9.91
CA GLY A 442 21.74 -2.56 11.31
C GLY A 442 22.68 -3.34 12.20
N LYS A 443 22.44 -3.26 13.48
CA LYS A 443 23.18 -4.02 14.50
C LYS A 443 22.21 -4.62 15.49
N SER A 444 22.58 -5.76 16.05
CA SER A 444 21.90 -6.27 17.24
C SER A 444 22.10 -5.30 18.41
N GLN A 445 21.10 -5.21 19.26
CA GLN A 445 21.14 -4.43 20.49
C GLN A 445 21.08 -5.40 21.68
N SER A 446 21.87 -5.16 22.70
CA SER A 446 21.85 -5.94 23.94
C SER A 446 21.19 -5.19 25.10
N PHE A 447 21.33 -3.86 25.13
CA PHE A 447 20.80 -2.98 26.18
C PHE A 447 20.16 -1.74 25.56
N PRO A 448 19.03 -1.16 26.08
CA PRO A 448 18.33 -1.56 27.33
C PRO A 448 17.48 -2.83 27.19
N VAL A 449 17.07 -3.22 25.98
CA VAL A 449 16.37 -4.47 25.70
C VAL A 449 17.00 -5.19 24.51
N PRO A 450 17.08 -6.52 24.51
CA PRO A 450 17.67 -7.28 23.41
C PRO A 450 16.87 -7.11 22.11
N LYS A 451 17.55 -6.82 21.00
CA LYS A 451 16.96 -6.77 19.65
C LYS A 451 17.90 -7.47 18.66
N ALA A 452 17.30 -8.25 17.77
CA ALA A 452 18.04 -8.91 16.70
C ALA A 452 18.54 -7.90 15.64
N ASP A 453 19.65 -8.23 14.98
CA ASP A 453 20.16 -7.48 13.83
C ASP A 453 19.08 -7.44 12.71
N PRO A 454 18.61 -6.27 12.27
CA PRO A 454 17.54 -6.14 11.26
C PRO A 454 18.05 -6.22 9.81
N SER A 455 19.33 -6.53 9.60
CA SER A 455 19.99 -6.46 8.29
C SER A 455 19.44 -7.51 7.31
N TYR A 456 19.19 -7.07 6.08
CA TYR A 456 18.72 -7.92 4.99
C TYR A 456 19.04 -7.34 3.61
N SER A 457 18.94 -8.17 2.58
CA SER A 457 18.82 -7.75 1.19
C SER A 457 17.48 -8.20 0.59
N ASP A 458 16.87 -7.36 -0.24
CA ASP A 458 15.57 -7.59 -0.90
C ASP A 458 15.70 -7.17 -2.37
N VAL A 459 15.75 -8.15 -3.26
CA VAL A 459 15.88 -7.93 -4.71
C VAL A 459 14.61 -8.39 -5.40
N ARG A 460 14.10 -7.55 -6.31
CA ARG A 460 12.85 -7.77 -7.04
C ARG A 460 12.99 -7.40 -8.50
N PHE A 461 12.43 -8.23 -9.35
CA PHE A 461 12.20 -7.92 -10.75
C PHE A 461 10.71 -7.99 -11.04
N GLU A 462 10.20 -7.02 -11.79
CA GLU A 462 8.78 -6.93 -12.16
C GLU A 462 8.66 -6.63 -13.66
N MET A 463 7.80 -7.36 -14.33
CA MET A 463 7.35 -7.10 -15.69
C MET A 463 5.85 -6.85 -15.70
N ASN A 464 5.39 -5.85 -16.44
CA ASN A 464 3.98 -5.58 -16.67
C ASN A 464 3.75 -5.30 -18.16
N TYR A 465 2.69 -5.90 -18.69
CA TYR A 465 2.17 -5.63 -20.01
C TYR A 465 0.67 -5.34 -19.93
N LEU A 466 0.24 -4.19 -20.46
CA LEU A 466 -1.17 -3.77 -20.49
C LEU A 466 -1.75 -3.93 -21.88
N PHE A 467 -3.01 -4.38 -22.00
CA PHE A 467 -3.70 -4.53 -23.29
C PHE A 467 -5.20 -4.28 -23.22
#